data_8477d6a9b2b7c60686355a8ee42300f8
#
_entry.id   8477d6a9b2b7c60686355a8ee42300f8
#
_cell.length_a   1.000
_cell.length_b   1.000
_cell.length_c   1.000
_cell.angle_alpha   90.00
_cell.angle_beta   90.00
_cell.angle_gamma   90.00
#
_symmetry.space_group_name_H-M   'P 1'
#
loop_
_entity.id
_entity.type
_entity.pdbx_description
1 polymer ?
#
loop_
_entity_poly.entity_id
_entity_poly.type
_entity_poly.pdbx_seq_one_letter_code
_entity_poly.pdbx_strand_id
1 'polypeptide(L)'
;MSPEPKPAASTGQGWEGLNLPPEQEQAVADAAASYIVSPLDTVPMPSPQLIETTYEVPVPTPHGVFGVRAWLFADGAEHITARALNDDGTPTPFTGTGAEPSAPAVRIHSECATGDIFGSYRCDCGPQLENGLRIIAQQGGWLVYTRNHEGRGIGLINKLRAYRLQDAGLDTVDANLALGLDADMRDYTQASVILQELGAERIRLVSNNPAKVQALAELGVEVLEMIPDEVPARAENTRYLATKRDRMRHQLGPRNTHPNH
;
A
#
# COMPACT_ATOMS: atom_id res chain seq x y z
N MET A 1 2.58 -30.41 -12.72
CA MET A 1 1.50 -30.65 -11.74
C MET A 1 0.96 -29.27 -11.42
N SER A 2 -0.24 -28.95 -11.88
CA SER A 2 -0.91 -27.70 -11.53
C SER A 2 -1.25 -27.73 -10.03
N PRO A 3 -1.06 -26.62 -9.27
CA PRO A 3 -1.48 -26.59 -7.88
C PRO A 3 -3.01 -26.73 -7.81
N GLU A 4 -3.46 -27.57 -6.89
CA GLU A 4 -4.88 -27.70 -6.60
C GLU A 4 -5.47 -26.37 -6.16
N PRO A 5 -6.69 -26.02 -6.61
CA PRO A 5 -7.37 -24.81 -6.16
C PRO A 5 -7.65 -24.91 -4.65
N LYS A 6 -7.28 -23.88 -3.89
CA LYS A 6 -7.70 -23.75 -2.50
C LYS A 6 -9.22 -23.91 -2.41
N PRO A 7 -9.74 -24.61 -1.40
CA PRO A 7 -11.17 -24.81 -1.25
C PRO A 7 -11.88 -23.46 -1.15
N ALA A 8 -13.04 -23.37 -1.82
CA ALA A 8 -13.91 -22.21 -1.76
C ALA A 8 -14.16 -21.82 -0.29
N ALA A 9 -14.08 -20.52 -0.02
CA ALA A 9 -14.39 -19.98 1.29
C ALA A 9 -15.76 -20.51 1.74
N SER A 10 -15.79 -21.11 2.93
CA SER A 10 -17.03 -21.58 3.53
C SER A 10 -18.01 -20.40 3.64
N THR A 11 -19.28 -20.64 3.35
CA THR A 11 -20.39 -19.69 3.58
C THR A 11 -20.65 -19.44 5.08
N GLY A 12 -19.70 -19.76 5.95
CA GLY A 12 -19.66 -19.45 7.37
C GLY A 12 -19.35 -17.97 7.57
N GLN A 13 -20.06 -17.35 8.48
CA GLN A 13 -19.87 -15.95 8.86
C GLN A 13 -18.48 -15.83 9.51
N GLY A 14 -17.51 -15.23 8.82
CA GLY A 14 -16.10 -15.19 9.21
C GLY A 14 -15.82 -14.49 10.56
N TRP A 15 -16.82 -13.87 11.20
CA TRP A 15 -16.73 -13.26 12.53
C TRP A 15 -17.10 -14.18 13.69
N GLU A 16 -17.63 -15.38 13.47
CA GLU A 16 -18.02 -16.32 14.55
C GLU A 16 -16.85 -16.71 15.46
N GLY A 17 -15.62 -16.55 14.99
CA GLY A 17 -14.39 -16.79 15.77
C GLY A 17 -13.82 -15.57 16.48
N LEU A 18 -14.41 -14.37 16.36
CA LEU A 18 -13.81 -13.13 16.86
C LEU A 18 -14.16 -12.79 18.33
N ASN A 19 -14.99 -13.60 19.01
CA ASN A 19 -15.39 -13.41 20.42
C ASN A 19 -15.84 -11.96 20.72
N LEU A 20 -16.79 -11.46 19.92
CA LEU A 20 -17.31 -10.09 20.02
C LEU A 20 -18.33 -9.96 21.16
N PRO A 21 -18.48 -8.76 21.77
CA PRO A 21 -19.62 -8.48 22.64
C PRO A 21 -20.96 -8.65 21.88
N PRO A 22 -22.05 -9.13 22.52
CA PRO A 22 -23.30 -9.43 21.83
C PRO A 22 -23.91 -8.27 21.02
N GLU A 23 -23.78 -7.04 21.52
CA GLU A 23 -24.24 -5.83 20.84
C GLU A 23 -23.41 -5.53 19.57
N GLN A 24 -22.12 -5.83 19.61
CA GLN A 24 -21.22 -5.66 18.46
C GLN A 24 -21.41 -6.81 17.45
N GLU A 25 -21.66 -8.03 17.90
CA GLU A 25 -21.95 -9.18 17.05
C GLU A 25 -23.18 -8.93 16.18
N GLN A 26 -24.27 -8.40 16.76
CA GLN A 26 -25.47 -8.05 16.00
C GLN A 26 -25.19 -6.93 14.98
N ALA A 27 -24.45 -5.88 15.36
CA ALA A 27 -24.11 -4.80 14.43
C ALA A 27 -23.23 -5.28 13.27
N VAL A 28 -22.31 -6.22 13.51
CA VAL A 28 -21.48 -6.85 12.49
C VAL A 28 -22.32 -7.74 11.57
N ALA A 29 -23.24 -8.53 12.13
CA ALA A 29 -24.16 -9.38 11.37
C ALA A 29 -25.07 -8.55 10.45
N ASP A 30 -25.64 -7.45 10.96
CA ASP A 30 -26.49 -6.52 10.20
C ASP A 30 -25.67 -5.83 9.07
N ALA A 31 -24.44 -5.44 9.37
CA ALA A 31 -23.55 -4.86 8.36
C ALA A 31 -23.21 -5.87 7.26
N ALA A 32 -22.92 -7.11 7.61
CA ALA A 32 -22.63 -8.18 6.66
C ALA A 32 -23.85 -8.59 5.83
N ALA A 33 -25.04 -8.65 6.43
CA ALA A 33 -26.29 -8.96 5.72
C ALA A 33 -26.65 -7.91 4.66
N SER A 34 -26.12 -6.70 4.75
CA SER A 34 -26.34 -5.64 3.76
C SER A 34 -25.53 -5.82 2.46
N TYR A 35 -24.67 -6.83 2.37
CA TYR A 35 -23.89 -7.08 1.17
C TYR A 35 -24.74 -7.76 0.11
N ILE A 36 -24.85 -7.12 -1.07
CA ILE A 36 -25.26 -7.81 -2.29
C ILE A 36 -24.02 -8.59 -2.73
N VAL A 37 -23.96 -9.87 -2.34
CA VAL A 37 -22.76 -10.69 -2.56
C VAL A 37 -22.81 -11.30 -3.95
N SER A 38 -21.83 -10.96 -4.77
CA SER A 38 -21.16 -11.95 -5.61
C SER A 38 -19.82 -12.20 -4.94
N PRO A 39 -19.46 -13.42 -4.61
CA PRO A 39 -18.12 -13.68 -4.10
C PRO A 39 -17.13 -13.29 -5.20
N LEU A 40 -16.18 -12.41 -4.89
CA LEU A 40 -14.93 -12.34 -5.65
C LEU A 40 -14.16 -13.58 -5.21
N ASP A 41 -14.40 -14.71 -5.85
CA ASP A 41 -13.93 -16.02 -5.42
C ASP A 41 -12.42 -16.18 -5.50
N THR A 42 -11.72 -15.26 -6.18
CA THR A 42 -10.26 -15.28 -6.24
C THR A 42 -9.70 -13.87 -6.49
N VAL A 43 -8.78 -13.43 -5.66
CA VAL A 43 -7.86 -12.36 -6.03
C VAL A 43 -6.82 -13.01 -6.97
N PRO A 44 -6.69 -12.55 -8.23
CA PRO A 44 -5.71 -13.12 -9.14
C PRO A 44 -4.31 -13.04 -8.55
N MET A 45 -3.54 -14.13 -8.66
CA MET A 45 -2.12 -14.10 -8.27
C MET A 45 -1.36 -13.20 -9.26
N PRO A 46 -0.54 -12.27 -8.76
CA PRO A 46 0.26 -11.41 -9.62
C PRO A 46 1.21 -12.21 -10.52
N SER A 47 1.27 -11.84 -11.80
CA SER A 47 2.23 -12.41 -12.74
C SER A 47 3.54 -11.62 -12.70
N PRO A 48 4.70 -12.25 -12.55
CA PRO A 48 6.00 -11.55 -12.64
C PRO A 48 6.37 -11.17 -14.08
N GLN A 49 5.63 -11.62 -15.09
CA GLN A 49 5.93 -11.40 -16.50
C GLN A 49 5.55 -9.98 -16.92
N LEU A 50 6.56 -9.12 -17.10
CA LEU A 50 6.42 -7.81 -17.71
C LEU A 50 6.13 -7.98 -19.22
N ILE A 51 5.08 -7.31 -19.71
CA ILE A 51 4.68 -7.33 -21.13
C ILE A 51 5.17 -6.07 -21.86
N GLU A 52 4.96 -4.89 -21.24
CA GLU A 52 5.22 -3.62 -21.88
C GLU A 52 5.56 -2.54 -20.85
N THR A 53 6.39 -1.57 -21.24
CA THR A 53 6.57 -0.31 -20.51
C THR A 53 6.59 0.85 -21.49
N THR A 54 6.04 2.00 -21.07
CA THR A 54 6.08 3.22 -21.88
C THR A 54 7.44 3.91 -21.80
N TYR A 55 7.69 4.86 -22.71
CA TYR A 55 8.74 5.85 -22.51
C TYR A 55 8.41 6.75 -21.33
N GLU A 56 9.44 7.34 -20.74
CA GLU A 56 9.28 8.31 -19.64
C GLU A 56 8.72 9.62 -20.20
N VAL A 57 7.63 10.11 -19.59
CA VAL A 57 6.95 11.34 -19.95
C VAL A 57 7.05 12.33 -18.80
N PRO A 58 7.59 13.56 -19.00
CA PRO A 58 7.61 14.58 -17.95
C PRO A 58 6.19 15.03 -17.56
N VAL A 59 5.87 14.93 -16.28
CA VAL A 59 4.60 15.34 -15.70
C VAL A 59 4.84 16.36 -14.60
N PRO A 60 4.43 17.64 -14.78
CA PRO A 60 4.49 18.65 -13.74
C PRO A 60 3.49 18.32 -12.60
N THR A 61 3.93 18.41 -11.36
CA THR A 61 3.11 18.19 -10.18
C THR A 61 3.35 19.28 -9.12
N PRO A 62 2.53 19.41 -8.09
CA PRO A 62 2.81 20.32 -6.97
C PRO A 62 4.11 20.04 -6.23
N HIS A 63 4.70 18.85 -6.42
CA HIS A 63 5.92 18.40 -5.75
C HIS A 63 7.17 18.48 -6.63
N GLY A 64 7.04 18.91 -7.89
CA GLY A 64 8.10 18.99 -8.89
C GLY A 64 7.74 18.31 -10.20
N VAL A 65 8.68 18.22 -11.12
CA VAL A 65 8.51 17.51 -12.38
C VAL A 65 8.94 16.06 -12.20
N PHE A 66 8.11 15.13 -12.64
CA PHE A 66 8.42 13.70 -12.59
C PHE A 66 8.37 13.08 -13.98
N GLY A 67 9.36 12.26 -14.32
CA GLY A 67 9.32 11.36 -15.45
C GLY A 67 8.44 10.15 -15.12
N VAL A 68 7.28 10.07 -15.75
CA VAL A 68 6.27 9.06 -15.45
C VAL A 68 6.31 7.96 -16.51
N ARG A 69 6.27 6.69 -16.07
CA ARG A 69 6.11 5.50 -16.93
C ARG A 69 4.97 4.63 -16.44
N ALA A 70 4.31 3.95 -17.37
CA ALA A 70 3.39 2.85 -17.09
C ALA A 70 4.06 1.50 -17.40
N TRP A 71 3.66 0.47 -16.64
CA TRP A 71 4.19 -0.89 -16.70
C TRP A 71 3.03 -1.87 -16.75
N LEU A 72 2.94 -2.68 -17.82
CA LEU A 72 1.88 -3.66 -18.03
C LEU A 72 2.42 -5.07 -17.79
N PHE A 73 1.74 -5.84 -16.96
CA PHE A 73 2.05 -7.23 -16.66
C PHE A 73 1.06 -8.21 -17.31
N ALA A 74 1.45 -9.49 -17.41
CA ALA A 74 0.69 -10.51 -18.14
C ALA A 74 -0.70 -10.84 -17.51
N ASP A 75 -0.91 -10.50 -16.25
CA ASP A 75 -2.19 -10.58 -15.56
C ASP A 75 -3.11 -9.36 -15.82
N GLY A 76 -2.65 -8.41 -16.65
CA GLY A 76 -3.35 -7.17 -16.95
C GLY A 76 -3.14 -6.06 -15.92
N ALA A 77 -2.29 -6.28 -14.91
CA ALA A 77 -1.93 -5.24 -13.95
C ALA A 77 -1.14 -4.12 -14.63
N GLU A 78 -1.54 -2.88 -14.37
CA GLU A 78 -0.81 -1.69 -14.78
C GLU A 78 -0.28 -0.97 -13.55
N HIS A 79 1.02 -0.73 -13.49
CA HIS A 79 1.67 0.04 -12.44
C HIS A 79 2.26 1.34 -13.00
N ILE A 80 2.57 2.26 -12.10
CA ILE A 80 3.13 3.56 -12.48
C ILE A 80 4.43 3.77 -11.72
N THR A 81 5.46 4.28 -12.41
CA THR A 81 6.62 4.85 -11.74
C THR A 81 6.72 6.34 -12.02
N ALA A 82 7.16 7.10 -11.02
CA ALA A 82 7.46 8.51 -11.12
C ALA A 82 8.90 8.76 -10.65
N ARG A 83 9.78 9.18 -11.56
CA ARG A 83 11.18 9.53 -11.30
C ARG A 83 11.31 11.03 -11.12
N ALA A 84 12.02 11.47 -10.08
CA ALA A 84 12.28 12.91 -9.92
C ALA A 84 13.16 13.45 -11.05
N LEU A 85 12.76 14.57 -11.64
CA LEU A 85 13.48 15.30 -12.67
C LEU A 85 13.81 16.72 -12.18
N ASN A 86 14.95 17.25 -12.66
CA ASN A 86 15.28 18.66 -12.57
C ASN A 86 14.42 19.48 -13.56
N ASP A 87 14.44 20.80 -13.44
CA ASP A 87 13.70 21.72 -14.32
C ASP A 87 14.08 21.60 -15.80
N ASP A 88 15.32 21.15 -16.10
CA ASP A 88 15.82 20.90 -17.44
C ASP A 88 15.43 19.52 -18.02
N GLY A 89 14.66 18.74 -17.25
CA GLY A 89 14.23 17.38 -17.62
C GLY A 89 15.28 16.30 -17.38
N THR A 90 16.45 16.63 -16.83
CA THR A 90 17.44 15.63 -16.45
C THR A 90 17.05 14.95 -15.14
N PRO A 91 17.43 13.67 -14.92
CA PRO A 91 17.16 13.00 -13.65
C PRO A 91 17.79 13.71 -12.44
N THR A 92 17.01 13.91 -11.38
CA THR A 92 17.55 14.40 -10.11
C THR A 92 18.61 13.42 -9.58
N PRO A 93 19.83 13.91 -9.24
CA PRO A 93 20.86 13.06 -8.66
C PRO A 93 20.40 12.40 -7.35
N PHE A 94 20.88 11.20 -7.09
CA PHE A 94 20.61 10.53 -5.82
C PHE A 94 21.44 11.21 -4.73
N THR A 95 20.76 11.80 -3.76
CA THR A 95 21.36 12.51 -2.64
C THR A 95 20.70 12.09 -1.34
N GLY A 96 21.43 11.39 -0.50
CA GLY A 96 20.94 10.95 0.79
C GLY A 96 21.86 11.39 1.92
N THR A 97 21.37 11.30 3.13
CA THR A 97 22.16 11.59 4.36
C THR A 97 22.58 10.30 5.08
N GLY A 98 22.17 9.14 4.59
CA GLY A 98 22.46 7.83 5.18
C GLY A 98 23.83 7.27 4.79
N ALA A 99 24.05 5.99 5.11
CA ALA A 99 25.30 5.29 4.87
C ALA A 99 25.62 5.10 3.37
N GLU A 100 24.59 5.07 2.52
CA GLU A 100 24.70 4.91 1.06
C GLU A 100 23.93 6.03 0.33
N PRO A 101 24.42 7.30 0.40
CA PRO A 101 23.70 8.45 -0.16
C PRO A 101 23.55 8.39 -1.69
N SER A 102 24.37 7.61 -2.37
CA SER A 102 24.30 7.38 -3.81
C SER A 102 23.23 6.37 -4.24
N ALA A 103 22.59 5.67 -3.31
CA ALA A 103 21.48 4.79 -3.64
C ALA A 103 20.17 5.58 -3.79
N PRO A 104 19.28 5.20 -4.72
CA PRO A 104 18.02 5.89 -4.94
C PRO A 104 17.09 5.82 -3.71
N ALA A 105 16.39 6.90 -3.43
CA ALA A 105 15.23 6.84 -2.55
C ALA A 105 14.05 6.21 -3.32
N VAL A 106 13.42 5.19 -2.75
CA VAL A 106 12.30 4.50 -3.41
C VAL A 106 11.10 4.46 -2.47
N ARG A 107 9.96 4.94 -2.95
CA ARG A 107 8.66 4.76 -2.32
C ARG A 107 7.85 3.75 -3.12
N ILE A 108 7.58 2.57 -2.56
CA ILE A 108 6.56 1.66 -3.10
C ILE A 108 5.26 2.03 -2.43
N HIS A 109 4.38 2.73 -3.16
CA HIS A 109 3.07 3.17 -2.68
C HIS A 109 1.99 2.19 -3.12
N SER A 110 1.29 1.59 -2.16
CA SER A 110 0.15 0.73 -2.43
C SER A 110 -1.09 1.59 -2.67
N GLU A 111 -1.74 1.39 -3.82
CA GLU A 111 -2.98 2.07 -4.21
C GLU A 111 -4.00 2.17 -3.07
N CYS A 112 -4.58 3.33 -2.92
CA CYS A 112 -5.67 3.60 -2.00
C CYS A 112 -6.61 4.66 -2.58
N ALA A 113 -7.57 4.25 -3.41
CA ALA A 113 -8.46 5.19 -4.12
C ALA A 113 -9.13 6.18 -3.18
N THR A 114 -9.58 5.76 -2.00
CA THR A 114 -10.21 6.68 -1.04
C THR A 114 -9.23 7.69 -0.45
N GLY A 115 -8.00 7.31 -0.17
CA GLY A 115 -6.98 8.21 0.38
C GLY A 115 -6.32 9.07 -0.69
N ASP A 116 -5.90 8.46 -1.79
CA ASP A 116 -5.08 9.09 -2.81
C ASP A 116 -5.89 10.02 -3.74
N ILE A 117 -7.16 9.66 -4.04
CA ILE A 117 -8.02 10.41 -4.95
C ILE A 117 -8.99 11.32 -4.19
N PHE A 118 -9.68 10.77 -3.16
CA PHE A 118 -10.72 11.50 -2.43
C PHE A 118 -10.22 12.19 -1.16
N GLY A 119 -8.94 12.02 -0.78
CA GLY A 119 -8.37 12.63 0.42
C GLY A 119 -9.03 12.17 1.71
N SER A 120 -9.46 10.91 1.78
CA SER A 120 -10.14 10.33 2.93
C SER A 120 -9.31 10.45 4.22
N TYR A 121 -9.94 10.89 5.30
CA TYR A 121 -9.34 10.97 6.63
C TYR A 121 -9.35 9.64 7.40
N ARG A 122 -9.95 8.58 6.85
CA ARG A 122 -9.94 7.24 7.49
C ARG A 122 -8.56 6.58 7.48
N CYS A 123 -7.65 7.04 6.61
CA CYS A 123 -6.28 6.53 6.50
C CYS A 123 -5.28 7.67 6.36
N ASP A 124 -4.02 7.32 6.28
CA ASP A 124 -2.88 8.22 6.07
C ASP A 124 -2.30 8.14 4.64
N CYS A 125 -2.96 7.42 3.70
CA CYS A 125 -2.40 7.10 2.39
C CYS A 125 -2.13 8.32 1.53
N GLY A 126 -3.10 9.22 1.35
CA GLY A 126 -2.90 10.45 0.57
C GLY A 126 -1.74 11.31 1.09
N PRO A 127 -1.71 11.69 2.37
CA PRO A 127 -0.56 12.39 2.95
C PRO A 127 0.77 11.65 2.82
N GLN A 128 0.79 10.31 2.89
CA GLN A 128 2.00 9.51 2.65
C GLN A 128 2.43 9.52 1.19
N LEU A 129 1.50 9.54 0.25
CA LEU A 129 1.81 9.70 -1.18
C LEU A 129 2.48 11.04 -1.45
N GLU A 130 1.91 12.13 -0.94
CA GLU A 130 2.46 13.49 -1.05
C GLU A 130 3.85 13.59 -0.41
N ASN A 131 4.02 13.05 0.82
CA ASN A 131 5.30 13.04 1.51
C ASN A 131 6.35 12.21 0.76
N GLY A 132 5.97 11.05 0.22
CA GLY A 132 6.82 10.21 -0.61
C GLY A 132 7.30 10.95 -1.87
N LEU A 133 6.40 11.60 -2.60
CA LEU A 133 6.75 12.42 -3.77
C LEU A 133 7.73 13.56 -3.40
N ARG A 134 7.49 14.23 -2.27
CA ARG A 134 8.38 15.31 -1.77
C ARG A 134 9.78 14.78 -1.44
N ILE A 135 9.88 13.63 -0.77
CA ILE A 135 11.18 13.00 -0.45
C ILE A 135 11.91 12.63 -1.74
N ILE A 136 11.22 12.00 -2.69
CA ILE A 136 11.79 11.59 -3.98
C ILE A 136 12.26 12.81 -4.79
N ALA A 137 11.48 13.89 -4.83
CA ALA A 137 11.88 15.14 -5.49
C ALA A 137 13.17 15.74 -4.91
N GLN A 138 13.35 15.65 -3.59
CA GLN A 138 14.52 16.21 -2.88
C GLN A 138 15.76 15.32 -2.96
N GLN A 139 15.60 14.00 -2.94
CA GLN A 139 16.70 13.05 -2.78
C GLN A 139 17.03 12.27 -4.05
N GLY A 140 16.23 12.43 -5.10
CA GLY A 140 16.31 11.62 -6.32
C GLY A 140 15.84 10.17 -6.08
N GLY A 141 15.35 9.55 -7.14
CA GLY A 141 14.88 8.16 -7.10
C GLY A 141 13.50 8.00 -7.71
N TRP A 142 12.72 7.03 -7.21
CA TRP A 142 11.44 6.66 -7.79
C TRP A 142 10.34 6.47 -6.76
N LEU A 143 9.14 6.92 -7.12
CA LEU A 143 7.90 6.39 -6.55
C LEU A 143 7.40 5.29 -7.47
N VAL A 144 7.13 4.09 -6.91
CA VAL A 144 6.45 2.97 -7.58
C VAL A 144 5.04 2.91 -7.02
N TYR A 145 4.04 3.29 -7.82
CA TYR A 145 2.63 3.22 -7.46
C TYR A 145 2.08 1.87 -7.88
N THR A 146 1.89 0.98 -6.92
CA THR A 146 1.38 -0.37 -7.16
C THR A 146 -0.14 -0.37 -7.15
N ARG A 147 -0.75 -0.53 -8.33
CA ARG A 147 -2.17 -0.81 -8.48
C ARG A 147 -2.43 -2.26 -8.08
N ASN A 148 -3.68 -2.64 -7.90
CA ASN A 148 -4.10 -3.95 -7.36
C ASN A 148 -3.70 -4.20 -5.88
N HIS A 149 -3.20 -3.17 -5.17
CA HIS A 149 -2.91 -3.23 -3.73
C HIS A 149 -4.01 -2.60 -2.87
N GLU A 150 -5.14 -2.21 -3.48
CA GLU A 150 -6.26 -1.58 -2.79
C GLU A 150 -6.73 -2.43 -1.59
N GLY A 151 -6.92 -1.76 -0.45
CA GLY A 151 -7.34 -2.44 0.78
C GLY A 151 -6.35 -3.50 1.28
N ARG A 152 -5.06 -3.40 0.95
CA ARG A 152 -4.01 -4.42 1.18
C ARG A 152 -4.20 -5.66 0.29
N GLY A 153 -4.60 -5.45 -0.95
CA GLY A 153 -4.77 -6.50 -1.93
C GLY A 153 -6.17 -7.15 -1.96
N ILE A 154 -7.10 -6.71 -1.12
CA ILE A 154 -8.47 -7.25 -1.12
C ILE A 154 -9.40 -6.59 -2.15
N GLY A 155 -8.93 -5.52 -2.81
CA GLY A 155 -9.69 -4.76 -3.79
C GLY A 155 -10.67 -3.75 -3.18
N LEU A 156 -11.15 -2.80 -4.02
CA LEU A 156 -11.98 -1.68 -3.59
C LEU A 156 -13.32 -2.11 -2.99
N ILE A 157 -13.96 -3.11 -3.60
CA ILE A 157 -15.28 -3.60 -3.13
C ILE A 157 -15.15 -4.14 -1.70
N ASN A 158 -14.21 -5.04 -1.46
CA ASN A 158 -14.00 -5.63 -0.14
C ASN A 158 -13.50 -4.59 0.89
N LYS A 159 -12.70 -3.62 0.46
CA LYS A 159 -12.32 -2.49 1.33
C LYS A 159 -13.53 -1.69 1.81
N LEU A 160 -14.49 -1.38 0.95
CA LEU A 160 -15.70 -0.67 1.36
C LEU A 160 -16.61 -1.53 2.25
N ARG A 161 -16.65 -2.84 2.02
CA ARG A 161 -17.28 -3.80 2.94
C ARG A 161 -16.59 -3.79 4.31
N ALA A 162 -15.24 -3.86 4.33
CA ALA A 162 -14.47 -3.76 5.56
C ALA A 162 -14.72 -2.44 6.30
N TYR A 163 -14.87 -1.32 5.59
CA TYR A 163 -15.25 -0.04 6.22
C TYR A 163 -16.60 -0.12 6.93
N ARG A 164 -17.59 -0.81 6.34
CA ARG A 164 -18.89 -1.00 6.98
C ARG A 164 -18.78 -1.82 8.27
N LEU A 165 -17.95 -2.86 8.26
CA LEU A 165 -17.67 -3.66 9.46
C LEU A 165 -16.89 -2.87 10.51
N GLN A 166 -15.99 -1.98 10.11
CA GLN A 166 -15.29 -1.07 11.02
C GLN A 166 -16.25 -0.06 11.66
N ASP A 167 -17.25 0.42 10.92
CA ASP A 167 -18.32 1.28 11.48
C ASP A 167 -19.17 0.53 12.52
N ALA A 168 -19.31 -0.79 12.38
CA ALA A 168 -19.93 -1.67 13.37
C ALA A 168 -19.00 -2.03 14.55
N GLY A 169 -17.74 -1.55 14.53
CA GLY A 169 -16.83 -1.66 15.68
C GLY A 169 -15.62 -2.57 15.50
N LEU A 170 -15.47 -3.30 14.38
CA LEU A 170 -14.27 -4.10 14.14
C LEU A 170 -13.04 -3.21 13.88
N ASP A 171 -11.84 -3.73 14.13
CA ASP A 171 -10.63 -3.09 13.62
C ASP A 171 -10.35 -3.51 12.16
N THR A 172 -9.30 -2.95 11.54
CA THR A 172 -9.00 -3.20 10.12
C THR A 172 -8.65 -4.66 9.85
N VAL A 173 -7.97 -5.34 10.79
CA VAL A 173 -7.56 -6.75 10.64
C VAL A 173 -8.78 -7.66 10.79
N ASP A 174 -9.55 -7.43 11.86
CA ASP A 174 -10.73 -8.25 12.16
C ASP A 174 -11.82 -8.07 11.10
N ALA A 175 -11.94 -6.87 10.52
CA ALA A 175 -12.85 -6.63 9.39
C ALA A 175 -12.47 -7.45 8.15
N ASN A 176 -11.17 -7.59 7.83
CA ASN A 176 -10.73 -8.45 6.72
C ASN A 176 -10.99 -9.93 7.03
N LEU A 177 -10.64 -10.39 8.24
CA LEU A 177 -10.89 -11.76 8.66
C LEU A 177 -12.38 -12.12 8.65
N ALA A 178 -13.25 -11.19 9.07
CA ALA A 178 -14.70 -11.36 9.00
C ALA A 178 -15.23 -11.51 7.57
N LEU A 179 -14.51 -10.98 6.58
CA LEU A 179 -14.80 -11.18 5.16
C LEU A 179 -14.20 -12.48 4.59
N GLY A 180 -13.53 -13.29 5.42
CA GLY A 180 -12.82 -14.49 4.98
C GLY A 180 -11.52 -14.19 4.22
N LEU A 181 -10.94 -12.99 4.39
CA LEU A 181 -9.76 -12.53 3.70
C LEU A 181 -8.57 -12.43 4.66
N ASP A 182 -7.36 -12.61 4.16
CA ASP A 182 -6.14 -12.42 4.94
C ASP A 182 -5.96 -10.95 5.36
N ALA A 183 -5.24 -10.73 6.45
CA ALA A 183 -4.98 -9.39 6.98
C ALA A 183 -4.16 -8.51 6.01
N ASP A 184 -3.29 -9.14 5.21
CA ASP A 184 -2.46 -8.49 4.19
C ASP A 184 -2.21 -9.47 3.04
N MET A 185 -2.76 -9.17 1.87
CA MET A 185 -2.65 -9.98 0.64
C MET A 185 -1.76 -9.31 -0.41
N ARG A 186 -1.02 -8.25 -0.04
CA ARG A 186 -0.15 -7.56 -0.99
C ARG A 186 1.02 -8.44 -1.41
N ASP A 187 1.27 -8.46 -2.71
CA ASP A 187 2.41 -9.10 -3.33
C ASP A 187 3.32 -8.03 -3.95
N TYR A 188 4.61 -8.07 -3.65
CA TYR A 188 5.58 -7.08 -4.15
C TYR A 188 6.39 -7.58 -5.35
N THR A 189 6.04 -8.74 -5.92
CA THR A 189 6.75 -9.36 -7.05
C THR A 189 6.85 -8.41 -8.24
N GLN A 190 5.73 -7.80 -8.66
CA GLN A 190 5.73 -6.86 -9.79
C GLN A 190 6.50 -5.58 -9.48
N ALA A 191 6.44 -5.08 -8.25
CA ALA A 191 7.25 -3.94 -7.83
C ALA A 191 8.75 -4.27 -7.86
N SER A 192 9.16 -5.49 -7.48
CA SER A 192 10.55 -5.91 -7.56
C SER A 192 11.04 -6.04 -9.00
N VAL A 193 10.23 -6.58 -9.91
CA VAL A 193 10.53 -6.62 -11.35
C VAL A 193 10.74 -5.21 -11.92
N ILE A 194 9.85 -4.26 -11.57
CA ILE A 194 10.00 -2.86 -11.97
C ILE A 194 11.33 -2.27 -11.46
N LEU A 195 11.69 -2.51 -10.20
CA LEU A 195 12.94 -2.01 -9.63
C LEU A 195 14.17 -2.61 -10.31
N GLN A 196 14.14 -3.91 -10.64
CA GLN A 196 15.21 -4.58 -11.39
C GLN A 196 15.36 -3.98 -12.79
N GLU A 197 14.27 -3.77 -13.53
CA GLU A 197 14.28 -3.11 -14.84
C GLU A 197 14.78 -1.66 -14.80
N LEU A 198 14.63 -0.99 -13.65
CA LEU A 198 15.16 0.35 -13.41
C LEU A 198 16.63 0.35 -12.95
N GLY A 199 17.25 -0.82 -12.73
CA GLY A 199 18.58 -0.94 -12.13
C GLY A 199 18.64 -0.49 -10.67
N ALA A 200 17.54 -0.63 -9.93
CA ALA A 200 17.35 -0.18 -8.57
C ALA A 200 17.20 -1.37 -7.59
N GLU A 201 18.11 -2.35 -7.67
CA GLU A 201 18.12 -3.51 -6.77
C GLU A 201 18.66 -3.16 -5.37
N ARG A 202 19.35 -2.03 -5.23
CA ARG A 202 19.87 -1.52 -3.94
C ARG A 202 19.25 -0.14 -3.67
N ILE A 203 18.41 -0.04 -2.64
CA ILE A 203 17.56 1.14 -2.44
C ILE A 203 17.59 1.66 -0.99
N ARG A 204 17.25 2.92 -0.81
CA ARG A 204 16.80 3.49 0.45
C ARG A 204 15.27 3.56 0.42
N LEU A 205 14.61 2.74 1.22
CA LEU A 205 13.16 2.56 1.15
C LEU A 205 12.41 3.59 2.00
N VAL A 206 11.57 4.41 1.39
CA VAL A 206 10.65 5.33 2.09
C VAL A 206 9.45 4.54 2.61
N SER A 207 9.50 4.13 3.87
CA SER A 207 8.47 3.26 4.48
C SER A 207 8.59 3.25 6.01
N ASN A 208 7.46 2.94 6.68
CA ASN A 208 7.40 2.64 8.12
C ASN A 208 7.10 1.15 8.37
N ASN A 209 7.03 0.32 7.31
CA ASN A 209 6.65 -1.09 7.40
C ASN A 209 7.87 -2.02 7.27
N PRO A 210 8.37 -2.63 8.36
CA PRO A 210 9.51 -3.55 8.30
C PRO A 210 9.20 -4.85 7.53
N ALA A 211 7.95 -5.30 7.49
CA ALA A 211 7.58 -6.49 6.71
C ALA A 211 7.79 -6.28 5.20
N LYS A 212 7.69 -5.03 4.72
CA LYS A 212 8.00 -4.69 3.32
C LYS A 212 9.49 -4.88 3.01
N VAL A 213 10.37 -4.58 3.95
CA VAL A 213 11.82 -4.80 3.80
C VAL A 213 12.13 -6.27 3.60
N GLN A 214 11.53 -7.13 4.44
CA GLN A 214 11.71 -8.57 4.32
C GLN A 214 11.18 -9.11 2.99
N ALA A 215 9.95 -8.72 2.60
CA ALA A 215 9.35 -9.15 1.33
C ALA A 215 10.18 -8.74 0.11
N LEU A 216 10.76 -7.54 0.10
CA LEU A 216 11.63 -7.07 -0.97
C LEU A 216 12.97 -7.82 -1.00
N ALA A 217 13.55 -8.13 0.16
CA ALA A 217 14.79 -8.90 0.24
C ALA A 217 14.61 -10.32 -0.33
N GLU A 218 13.48 -10.98 -0.05
CA GLU A 218 13.13 -12.29 -0.62
C GLU A 218 12.98 -12.25 -2.15
N LEU A 219 12.68 -11.07 -2.71
CA LEU A 219 12.53 -10.81 -4.15
C LEU A 219 13.81 -10.22 -4.79
N GLY A 220 14.94 -10.21 -4.08
CA GLY A 220 16.23 -9.79 -4.61
C GLY A 220 16.48 -8.28 -4.59
N VAL A 221 15.69 -7.49 -3.85
CA VAL A 221 15.90 -6.06 -3.66
C VAL A 221 16.49 -5.80 -2.28
N GLU A 222 17.73 -5.28 -2.24
CA GLU A 222 18.44 -4.94 -1.01
C GLU A 222 17.99 -3.57 -0.48
N VAL A 223 17.42 -3.55 0.72
CA VAL A 223 17.05 -2.31 1.41
C VAL A 223 18.20 -1.91 2.34
N LEU A 224 18.95 -0.88 1.96
CA LEU A 224 20.10 -0.38 2.69
C LEU A 224 19.71 0.46 3.91
N GLU A 225 18.60 1.18 3.80
CA GLU A 225 18.09 2.10 4.80
C GLU A 225 16.59 2.23 4.67
N MET A 226 15.90 2.41 5.80
CA MET A 226 14.51 2.85 5.82
C MET A 226 14.44 4.36 6.10
N ILE A 227 13.85 5.11 5.16
CA ILE A 227 13.53 6.54 5.34
C ILE A 227 12.11 6.62 5.90
N PRO A 228 11.90 7.25 7.06
CA PRO A 228 10.57 7.38 7.65
C PRO A 228 9.59 8.13 6.74
N ASP A 229 8.37 7.59 6.63
CA ASP A 229 7.24 8.21 5.92
C ASP A 229 6.13 8.52 6.94
N GLU A 230 6.49 9.34 7.92
CA GLU A 230 5.58 9.74 8.97
C GLU A 230 4.79 10.99 8.57
N VAL A 231 3.49 10.92 8.77
CA VAL A 231 2.56 12.04 8.56
C VAL A 231 1.74 12.26 9.83
N PRO A 232 1.33 13.50 10.11
CA PRO A 232 0.55 13.82 11.32
C PRO A 232 -0.72 12.98 11.41
N ALA A 233 -0.98 12.42 12.58
CA ALA A 233 -2.22 11.72 12.86
C ALA A 233 -3.39 12.71 12.94
N ARG A 234 -4.58 12.26 12.51
CA ARG A 234 -5.86 12.97 12.62
C ARG A 234 -6.78 12.21 13.55
N ALA A 235 -7.79 12.88 14.09
CA ALA A 235 -8.76 12.24 14.98
C ALA A 235 -9.41 11.02 14.30
N GLU A 236 -9.73 11.15 13.02
CA GLU A 236 -10.44 10.14 12.23
C GLU A 236 -9.59 8.90 11.90
N ASN A 237 -8.25 9.02 11.86
CA ASN A 237 -7.36 7.89 11.54
C ASN A 237 -6.60 7.33 12.76
N THR A 238 -6.81 7.87 13.95
CA THR A 238 -6.10 7.44 15.17
C THR A 238 -6.24 5.93 15.41
N ARG A 239 -7.44 5.37 15.24
CA ARG A 239 -7.71 3.94 15.40
C ARG A 239 -7.01 3.11 14.33
N TYR A 240 -7.01 3.56 13.09
CA TYR A 240 -6.31 2.92 11.97
C TYR A 240 -4.79 2.89 12.20
N LEU A 241 -4.19 3.99 12.63
CA LEU A 241 -2.76 4.07 12.96
C LEU A 241 -2.40 3.21 14.17
N ALA A 242 -3.27 3.13 15.17
CA ALA A 242 -3.10 2.21 16.30
C ALA A 242 -3.05 0.74 15.83
N THR A 243 -3.96 0.32 14.94
CA THR A 243 -3.94 -1.03 14.35
C THR A 243 -2.65 -1.28 13.57
N LYS A 244 -2.17 -0.32 12.77
CA LYS A 244 -0.88 -0.43 12.07
C LYS A 244 0.28 -0.67 13.03
N ARG A 245 0.36 0.10 14.12
CA ARG A 245 1.41 -0.02 15.12
C ARG A 245 1.30 -1.31 15.91
N ASP A 246 0.14 -1.59 16.48
CA ASP A 246 -0.03 -2.60 17.52
C ASP A 246 -0.18 -4.01 16.93
N ARG A 247 -0.82 -4.15 15.76
CA ARG A 247 -1.08 -5.45 15.11
C ARG A 247 -0.18 -5.73 13.90
N MET A 248 0.39 -4.69 13.29
CA MET A 248 1.20 -4.84 12.06
C MET A 248 2.64 -4.38 12.24
N ARG A 249 3.07 -4.06 13.45
CA ARG A 249 4.45 -3.72 13.81
C ARG A 249 5.05 -2.55 13.01
N HIS A 250 4.22 -1.63 12.48
CA HIS A 250 4.71 -0.44 11.82
C HIS A 250 5.53 0.42 12.79
N GLN A 251 6.68 0.88 12.33
CA GLN A 251 7.52 1.83 13.08
C GLN A 251 6.90 3.22 12.93
N LEU A 252 6.02 3.58 13.86
CA LEU A 252 5.41 4.92 13.96
C LEU A 252 5.91 5.55 15.25
N GLY A 253 6.42 6.77 15.17
CA GLY A 253 6.91 7.53 16.31
C GLY A 253 5.85 7.79 17.40
N PRO A 254 6.24 8.28 18.59
CA PRO A 254 5.30 8.61 19.66
C PRO A 254 4.30 9.66 19.17
N ARG A 255 3.04 9.52 19.58
CA ARG A 255 1.90 10.35 19.16
C ARG A 255 2.23 11.85 19.24
N ASN A 256 2.54 12.49 18.12
CA ASN A 256 2.43 13.93 18.01
C ASN A 256 0.95 14.28 17.82
N THR A 257 0.22 14.34 18.93
CA THR A 257 -1.08 15.00 18.95
C THR A 257 -0.81 16.50 18.87
N HIS A 258 -0.87 17.08 17.67
CA HIS A 258 -1.01 18.51 17.57
C HIS A 258 -2.37 18.92 18.13
N PRO A 259 -2.43 19.85 19.11
CA PRO A 259 -3.70 20.43 19.52
C PRO A 259 -4.28 21.21 18.33
N ASN A 260 -5.59 21.03 18.15
CA ASN A 260 -6.39 21.70 17.13
C ASN A 260 -6.07 23.21 17.01
N HIS A 261 -5.85 23.65 15.80
CA HIS A 261 -6.14 25.02 15.38
C HIS A 261 -7.22 25.00 14.33
#